data_682f195b5a12bcf56878fa9f6026ce92
#
_entry.id   682f195b5a12bcf56878fa9f6026ce92
#
_cell.length_a   1.000
_cell.length_b   1.000
_cell.length_c   1.000
_cell.angle_alpha   90.00
_cell.angle_beta   90.00
_cell.angle_gamma   90.00
#
_symmetry.space_group_name_H-M   'P 1'
#
loop_
_entity.id
_entity.type
_entity.pdbx_description
1 polymer ?
#
loop_
_entity_poly.entity_id
_entity_poly.type
_entity_poly.pdbx_seq_one_letter_code
_entity_poly.pdbx_strand_id
1 'polypeptide(L)'
;MRLPGSDKVIVGYDLGKDYAQISCYVTGKEEEITTLSSVAGSQVYTIPLVLSKRQGVNQWFYGSEALRHAEEEEGILVEHLLKLAKDGEPVQIDGTTLDPVALLTLFLKRSLGMLSQMTSTERIGALMITCEELDAGMLEVLTQAVEALHLKTDAVCFQSHRESFYYYNLYQPENLWKQGSVLCEYRDSSIQTYYME
;
A
#
# COMPACT_ATOMS: atom_id res chain seq x y z
N MET A 1 -26.85 14.02 -18.16
CA MET A 1 -26.15 15.19 -17.58
C MET A 1 -25.54 14.73 -16.27
N ARG A 2 -24.22 14.48 -16.22
CA ARG A 2 -23.52 14.08 -14.98
C ARG A 2 -23.27 15.32 -14.12
N LEU A 3 -23.55 15.22 -12.83
CA LEU A 3 -23.23 16.30 -11.90
C LEU A 3 -21.70 16.40 -11.76
N PRO A 4 -21.11 17.61 -11.80
CA PRO A 4 -19.69 17.80 -11.49
C PRO A 4 -19.41 17.34 -10.07
N GLY A 5 -18.39 16.47 -9.87
CA GLY A 5 -18.00 15.95 -8.57
C GLY A 5 -18.51 14.54 -8.22
N SER A 6 -19.10 13.81 -9.20
CA SER A 6 -19.54 12.42 -8.98
C SER A 6 -18.41 11.38 -9.15
N ASP A 7 -17.29 11.76 -9.73
CA ASP A 7 -16.19 10.85 -9.99
C ASP A 7 -15.48 10.49 -8.67
N LYS A 8 -15.30 9.20 -8.44
CA LYS A 8 -14.63 8.64 -7.27
C LYS A 8 -13.44 7.82 -7.74
N VAL A 9 -12.39 7.83 -6.95
CA VAL A 9 -11.24 6.95 -7.17
C VAL A 9 -11.43 5.69 -6.34
N ILE A 10 -11.33 4.52 -6.97
CA ILE A 10 -11.19 3.24 -6.27
C ILE A 10 -9.70 2.93 -6.24
N VAL A 11 -9.18 2.67 -5.06
CA VAL A 11 -7.74 2.47 -4.82
C VAL A 11 -7.50 1.05 -4.37
N GLY A 12 -6.60 0.35 -5.06
CA GLY A 12 -5.96 -0.87 -4.60
C GLY A 12 -4.57 -0.52 -4.05
N TYR A 13 -4.34 -0.84 -2.80
CA TYR A 13 -3.08 -0.61 -2.11
C TYR A 13 -2.48 -1.94 -1.66
N ASP A 14 -1.44 -2.37 -2.35
CA ASP A 14 -0.74 -3.60 -2.04
C ASP A 14 0.43 -3.34 -1.10
N LEU A 15 0.42 -4.00 0.06
CA LEU A 15 1.47 -3.95 1.08
C LEU A 15 2.22 -5.29 1.09
N GLY A 16 3.36 -5.31 0.41
CA GLY A 16 4.35 -6.37 0.56
C GLY A 16 5.19 -6.20 1.82
N LYS A 17 6.17 -7.07 2.01
CA LYS A 17 7.11 -7.01 3.13
C LYS A 17 8.05 -5.81 3.02
N ASP A 18 8.61 -5.59 1.83
CA ASP A 18 9.65 -4.59 1.59
C ASP A 18 9.21 -3.50 0.60
N TYR A 19 8.10 -3.72 -0.11
CA TYR A 19 7.57 -2.80 -1.11
C TYR A 19 6.05 -2.66 -1.01
N ALA A 20 5.55 -1.52 -1.45
CA ALA A 20 4.14 -1.29 -1.67
C ALA A 20 3.87 -0.94 -3.15
N GLN A 21 2.63 -1.17 -3.60
CA GLN A 21 2.13 -0.71 -4.91
C GLN A 21 0.77 -0.06 -4.74
N ILE A 22 0.49 0.92 -5.60
CA ILE A 22 -0.81 1.59 -5.61
C ILE A 22 -1.37 1.54 -7.03
N SER A 23 -2.57 0.99 -7.15
CA SER A 23 -3.35 1.03 -8.40
C SER A 23 -4.63 1.78 -8.16
N CYS A 24 -5.13 2.46 -9.19
CA CYS A 24 -6.38 3.20 -9.08
C CYS A 24 -7.25 3.07 -10.34
N TYR A 25 -8.54 3.22 -10.12
CA TYR A 25 -9.57 3.29 -11.14
C TYR A 25 -10.48 4.48 -10.86
N VAL A 26 -10.71 5.32 -11.88
CA VAL A 26 -11.62 6.48 -11.76
C VAL A 26 -13.00 6.11 -12.26
N THR A 27 -14.00 6.10 -11.37
CA THR A 27 -15.37 5.76 -11.77
C THR A 27 -15.91 6.78 -12.77
N GLY A 28 -16.57 6.28 -13.78
CA GLY A 28 -17.22 7.13 -14.78
C GLY A 28 -16.33 7.64 -15.90
N LYS A 29 -15.06 7.35 -15.87
CA LYS A 29 -14.17 7.43 -17.03
C LYS A 29 -14.02 6.00 -17.56
N GLU A 30 -14.04 5.85 -18.90
CA GLU A 30 -13.73 4.57 -19.57
C GLU A 30 -12.21 4.38 -19.61
N GLU A 31 -11.57 4.44 -18.44
CA GLU A 31 -10.12 4.31 -18.31
C GLU A 31 -9.81 2.94 -17.69
N GLU A 32 -8.74 2.33 -18.14
CA GLU A 32 -8.19 1.12 -17.55
C GLU A 32 -7.64 1.38 -16.15
N ILE A 33 -7.49 0.32 -15.35
CA ILE A 33 -6.80 0.40 -14.06
C ILE A 33 -5.38 0.90 -14.29
N THR A 34 -5.00 1.93 -13.58
CA THR A 34 -3.66 2.53 -13.67
C THR A 34 -2.87 2.22 -12.40
N THR A 35 -1.68 1.66 -12.54
CA THR A 35 -0.72 1.52 -11.44
C THR A 35 0.17 2.76 -11.39
N LEU A 36 0.33 3.33 -10.19
CA LEU A 36 1.09 4.57 -10.00
C LEU A 36 2.58 4.29 -10.06
N SER A 37 3.32 5.10 -10.82
CA SER A 37 4.78 5.07 -10.78
C SER A 37 5.29 5.88 -9.59
N SER A 38 6.21 5.31 -8.81
CA SER A 38 6.87 5.98 -7.70
C SER A 38 7.88 7.05 -8.14
N VAL A 39 8.26 7.03 -9.42
CA VAL A 39 9.20 7.99 -10.04
C VAL A 39 8.53 8.63 -11.23
N ALA A 40 8.39 9.95 -11.20
CA ALA A 40 7.76 10.71 -12.28
C ALA A 40 8.46 10.48 -13.62
N GLY A 41 7.67 10.18 -14.66
CA GLY A 41 8.17 9.95 -16.02
C GLY A 41 8.84 8.59 -16.26
N SER A 42 8.74 7.67 -15.30
CA SER A 42 9.27 6.30 -15.43
C SER A 42 8.18 5.25 -15.16
N GLN A 43 8.54 3.97 -15.30
CA GLN A 43 7.66 2.82 -15.03
C GLN A 43 8.15 2.04 -13.80
N VAL A 44 8.39 2.75 -12.70
CA VAL A 44 8.78 2.15 -11.41
C VAL A 44 7.54 2.09 -10.52
N TYR A 45 6.89 0.95 -10.47
CA TYR A 45 5.60 0.77 -9.78
C TYR A 45 5.74 0.36 -8.32
N THR A 46 6.92 -0.03 -7.89
CA THR A 46 7.20 -0.39 -6.49
C THR A 46 7.64 0.83 -5.68
N ILE A 47 7.14 0.93 -4.47
CA ILE A 47 7.49 1.95 -3.49
C ILE A 47 8.19 1.22 -2.34
N PRO A 48 9.49 1.42 -2.10
CA PRO A 48 10.16 0.82 -0.94
C PRO A 48 9.42 1.15 0.36
N LEU A 49 9.12 0.12 1.18
CA LEU A 49 8.34 0.27 2.41
C LEU A 49 9.24 0.74 3.57
N VAL A 50 9.84 1.90 3.40
CA VAL A 50 10.80 2.49 4.31
C VAL A 50 10.52 3.97 4.56
N LEU A 51 10.95 4.44 5.72
CA LEU A 51 11.00 5.85 6.09
C LEU A 51 12.45 6.24 6.42
N SER A 52 12.79 7.50 6.25
CA SER A 52 14.02 8.07 6.78
C SER A 52 13.71 9.38 7.50
N LYS A 53 14.28 9.56 8.69
CA LYS A 53 14.19 10.80 9.46
C LYS A 53 15.52 11.55 9.39
N ARG A 54 15.48 12.85 9.10
CA ARG A 54 16.67 13.70 9.25
C ARG A 54 17.01 13.86 10.73
N GLN A 55 18.27 13.63 11.07
CA GLN A 55 18.75 13.76 12.44
C GLN A 55 18.55 15.18 12.99
N GLY A 56 18.09 15.30 14.22
CA GLY A 56 17.86 16.58 14.91
C GLY A 56 16.66 17.40 14.41
N VAL A 57 15.97 16.96 13.35
CA VAL A 57 14.84 17.70 12.75
C VAL A 57 13.64 16.76 12.52
N ASN A 58 12.43 17.25 12.72
CA ASN A 58 11.22 16.47 12.43
C ASN A 58 10.87 16.52 10.93
N GLN A 59 11.80 16.03 10.10
CA GLN A 59 11.61 15.91 8.65
C GLN A 59 11.74 14.43 8.25
N TRP A 60 10.74 13.95 7.50
CA TRP A 60 10.61 12.57 7.10
C TRP A 60 10.54 12.43 5.58
N PHE A 61 11.20 11.40 5.08
CA PHE A 61 11.18 10.95 3.72
C PHE A 61 10.59 9.54 3.64
N TYR A 62 10.13 9.10 2.47
CA TYR A 62 9.57 7.78 2.28
C TYR A 62 10.00 7.18 0.93
N GLY A 63 9.91 5.86 0.80
CA GLY A 63 10.20 5.16 -0.45
C GLY A 63 11.65 5.36 -0.91
N SER A 64 11.85 5.47 -2.22
CA SER A 64 13.20 5.65 -2.81
C SER A 64 13.90 6.93 -2.34
N GLU A 65 13.14 7.97 -1.99
CA GLU A 65 13.71 9.19 -1.43
C GLU A 65 14.29 8.96 -0.02
N ALA A 66 13.63 8.12 0.78
CA ALA A 66 14.13 7.74 2.09
C ALA A 66 15.45 6.95 2.02
N LEU A 67 15.55 6.01 1.07
CA LEU A 67 16.79 5.27 0.84
C LEU A 67 17.93 6.20 0.45
N ARG A 68 17.71 7.07 -0.55
CA ARG A 68 18.70 8.05 -0.97
C ARG A 68 19.12 8.98 0.15
N HIS A 69 18.17 9.52 0.92
CA HIS A 69 18.46 10.40 2.05
C HIS A 69 19.30 9.70 3.14
N ALA A 70 19.06 8.41 3.38
CA ALA A 70 19.84 7.64 4.35
C ALA A 70 21.26 7.34 3.87
N GLU A 71 21.49 7.26 2.54
CA GLU A 71 22.82 7.02 1.96
C GLU A 71 23.66 8.32 1.82
N GLU A 72 23.05 9.41 1.45
CA GLU A 72 23.73 10.69 1.12
C GLU A 72 23.92 11.59 2.33
N GLU A 73 23.08 11.48 3.35
CA GLU A 73 23.05 12.36 4.51
C GLU A 73 23.01 11.55 5.81
N GLU A 74 23.09 12.21 6.96
CA GLU A 74 22.91 11.62 8.28
C GLU A 74 21.44 11.29 8.56
N GLY A 75 20.82 10.50 7.67
CA GLY A 75 19.44 10.04 7.76
C GLY A 75 19.33 8.78 8.61
N ILE A 76 18.33 8.73 9.49
CA ILE A 76 18.01 7.53 10.26
C ILE A 76 16.98 6.73 9.49
N LEU A 77 17.38 5.60 8.89
CA LEU A 77 16.52 4.71 8.13
C LEU A 77 15.66 3.86 9.07
N VAL A 78 14.38 3.70 8.70
CA VAL A 78 13.41 2.85 9.40
C VAL A 78 12.80 1.90 8.38
N GLU A 79 13.12 0.63 8.53
CA GLU A 79 12.70 -0.47 7.67
C GLU A 79 11.69 -1.38 8.37
N HIS A 80 11.13 -2.34 7.63
CA HIS A 80 10.23 -3.36 8.15
C HIS A 80 8.98 -2.81 8.87
N LEU A 81 8.39 -1.74 8.33
CA LEU A 81 7.30 -0.99 8.97
C LEU A 81 6.10 -1.87 9.36
N LEU A 82 5.72 -2.85 8.52
CA LEU A 82 4.64 -3.78 8.85
C LEU A 82 4.98 -4.67 10.04
N LYS A 83 6.22 -5.18 10.08
CA LYS A 83 6.68 -6.02 11.19
C LYS A 83 6.73 -5.22 12.47
N LEU A 84 7.32 -4.03 12.45
CA LEU A 84 7.38 -3.14 13.62
C LEU A 84 5.98 -2.82 14.15
N ALA A 85 5.05 -2.49 13.25
CA ALA A 85 3.67 -2.19 13.63
C ALA A 85 2.95 -3.43 14.23
N LYS A 86 3.20 -4.63 13.70
CA LYS A 86 2.63 -5.87 14.21
C LYS A 86 3.23 -6.28 15.56
N ASP A 87 4.53 -6.10 15.75
CA ASP A 87 5.23 -6.39 17.02
C ASP A 87 4.78 -5.42 18.14
N GLY A 88 4.36 -4.20 17.79
CA GLY A 88 3.81 -3.19 18.69
C GLY A 88 4.84 -2.56 19.65
N GLU A 89 6.12 -2.90 19.53
CA GLU A 89 7.16 -2.37 20.41
C GLU A 89 7.55 -0.96 19.99
N PRO A 90 7.56 0.02 20.91
CA PRO A 90 7.94 1.39 20.61
C PRO A 90 9.36 1.49 20.03
N VAL A 91 9.52 2.31 18.98
CA VAL A 91 10.78 2.48 18.25
C VAL A 91 11.49 3.74 18.75
N GLN A 92 12.77 3.60 19.10
CA GLN A 92 13.61 4.75 19.48
C GLN A 92 14.30 5.34 18.25
N ILE A 93 13.92 6.58 17.89
CA ILE A 93 14.48 7.27 16.74
C ILE A 93 14.88 8.67 17.16
N ASP A 94 16.16 9.00 17.03
CA ASP A 94 16.70 10.34 17.31
C ASP A 94 16.30 10.86 18.72
N GLY A 95 16.42 9.98 19.72
CA GLY A 95 16.09 10.27 21.12
C GLY A 95 14.59 10.37 21.43
N THR A 96 13.73 10.10 20.44
CA THR A 96 12.27 10.13 20.60
C THR A 96 11.69 8.72 20.51
N THR A 97 10.79 8.39 21.43
CA THR A 97 10.00 7.15 21.38
C THR A 97 8.81 7.33 20.45
N LEU A 98 8.70 6.50 19.43
CA LEU A 98 7.64 6.57 18.43
C LEU A 98 6.80 5.29 18.44
N ASP A 99 5.52 5.46 18.21
CA ASP A 99 4.58 4.37 17.98
C ASP A 99 4.79 3.80 16.57
N PRO A 100 5.02 2.48 16.43
CA PRO A 100 5.25 1.86 15.12
C PRO A 100 4.02 1.91 14.21
N VAL A 101 2.80 1.91 14.74
CA VAL A 101 1.59 2.11 13.93
C VAL A 101 1.53 3.53 13.36
N ALA A 102 1.99 4.53 14.13
CA ALA A 102 2.09 5.89 13.63
C ALA A 102 3.15 6.03 12.51
N LEU A 103 4.24 5.27 12.55
CA LEU A 103 5.23 5.21 11.45
C LEU A 103 4.62 4.59 10.18
N LEU A 104 3.91 3.48 10.31
CA LEU A 104 3.18 2.89 9.18
C LEU A 104 2.14 3.85 8.62
N THR A 105 1.38 4.53 9.48
CA THR A 105 0.39 5.56 9.10
C THR A 105 1.05 6.70 8.33
N LEU A 106 2.23 7.15 8.77
CA LEU A 106 2.98 8.20 8.07
C LEU A 106 3.36 7.75 6.65
N PHE A 107 3.84 6.52 6.49
CA PHE A 107 4.16 5.95 5.17
C PHE A 107 2.92 5.88 4.28
N LEU A 108 1.81 5.32 4.78
CA LEU A 108 0.54 5.24 4.05
C LEU A 108 0.05 6.62 3.62
N LYS A 109 0.10 7.60 4.52
CA LYS A 109 -0.31 8.98 4.23
C LYS A 109 0.51 9.60 3.11
N ARG A 110 1.83 9.41 3.14
CA ARG A 110 2.74 9.97 2.14
C ARG A 110 2.56 9.32 0.78
N SER A 111 2.49 8.01 0.73
CA SER A 111 2.34 7.26 -0.52
C SER A 111 0.96 7.45 -1.15
N LEU A 112 -0.13 7.48 -0.37
CA LEU A 112 -1.45 7.84 -0.87
C LEU A 112 -1.53 9.27 -1.41
N GLY A 113 -0.67 10.17 -0.94
CA GLY A 113 -0.52 11.51 -1.49
C GLY A 113 -0.17 11.55 -2.99
N MET A 114 0.39 10.47 -3.53
CA MET A 114 0.68 10.34 -4.97
C MET A 114 -0.59 10.37 -5.83
N LEU A 115 -1.73 9.94 -5.29
CA LEU A 115 -3.01 9.96 -6.00
C LEU A 115 -3.39 11.38 -6.45
N SER A 116 -3.11 12.39 -5.65
CA SER A 116 -3.42 13.80 -5.98
C SER A 116 -2.63 14.32 -7.19
N GLN A 117 -1.51 13.69 -7.52
CA GLN A 117 -0.70 14.06 -8.68
C GLN A 117 -1.22 13.41 -9.97
N MET A 118 -1.95 12.31 -9.86
CA MET A 118 -2.41 11.51 -10.99
C MET A 118 -3.89 11.73 -11.31
N THR A 119 -4.68 12.16 -10.36
CA THR A 119 -6.12 12.37 -10.55
C THR A 119 -6.54 13.75 -10.07
N SER A 120 -7.44 14.39 -10.80
CA SER A 120 -8.09 15.64 -10.37
C SER A 120 -9.17 15.42 -9.30
N THR A 121 -9.39 14.17 -8.89
CA THR A 121 -10.43 13.76 -7.94
C THR A 121 -9.79 13.45 -6.60
N GLU A 122 -10.09 14.24 -5.59
CA GLU A 122 -9.59 14.06 -4.21
C GLU A 122 -10.40 13.03 -3.40
N ARG A 123 -11.52 12.53 -3.95
CA ARG A 123 -12.43 11.64 -3.22
C ARG A 123 -12.12 10.18 -3.50
N ILE A 124 -11.60 9.49 -2.50
CA ILE A 124 -11.46 8.04 -2.49
C ILE A 124 -12.84 7.43 -2.21
N GLY A 125 -13.45 6.77 -3.22
CA GLY A 125 -14.71 6.07 -3.06
C GLY A 125 -14.54 4.77 -2.28
N ALA A 126 -13.49 4.00 -2.60
CA ALA A 126 -13.14 2.81 -1.86
C ALA A 126 -11.62 2.64 -1.81
N LEU A 127 -11.12 2.11 -0.70
CA LEU A 127 -9.73 1.72 -0.49
C LEU A 127 -9.70 0.24 -0.14
N MET A 128 -9.04 -0.57 -0.97
CA MET A 128 -8.70 -1.96 -0.70
C MET A 128 -7.23 -2.02 -0.33
N ILE A 129 -6.91 -2.50 0.87
CA ILE A 129 -5.53 -2.77 1.27
C ILE A 129 -5.31 -4.27 1.27
N THR A 130 -4.27 -4.71 0.56
CA THR A 130 -3.88 -6.11 0.51
C THR A 130 -2.53 -6.32 1.19
N CYS A 131 -2.35 -7.48 1.80
CA CYS A 131 -1.07 -7.89 2.40
C CYS A 131 -0.89 -9.42 2.30
N GLU A 132 0.34 -9.90 2.53
CA GLU A 132 0.65 -11.32 2.42
C GLU A 132 -0.22 -12.16 3.37
N GLU A 133 -0.23 -11.80 4.65
CA GLU A 133 -0.97 -12.50 5.71
C GLU A 133 -1.85 -11.51 6.46
N LEU A 134 -3.14 -11.76 6.43
CA LEU A 134 -4.15 -10.97 7.13
C LEU A 134 -4.71 -11.76 8.32
N ASP A 135 -3.91 -11.90 9.37
CA ASP A 135 -4.39 -12.41 10.66
C ASP A 135 -5.05 -11.30 11.51
N ALA A 136 -5.58 -11.67 12.65
CA ALA A 136 -6.30 -10.73 13.53
C ALA A 136 -5.41 -9.56 13.99
N GLY A 137 -4.13 -9.82 14.28
CA GLY A 137 -3.18 -8.78 14.69
C GLY A 137 -2.87 -7.80 13.55
N MET A 138 -2.64 -8.30 12.33
CA MET A 138 -2.42 -7.44 11.16
C MET A 138 -3.67 -6.64 10.82
N LEU A 139 -4.85 -7.24 10.91
CA LEU A 139 -6.12 -6.55 10.68
C LEU A 139 -6.31 -5.39 11.68
N GLU A 140 -5.98 -5.59 12.95
CA GLU A 140 -6.03 -4.55 13.97
C GLU A 140 -5.07 -3.40 13.65
N VAL A 141 -3.81 -3.70 13.33
CA VAL A 141 -2.79 -2.71 12.94
C VAL A 141 -3.23 -1.89 11.73
N LEU A 142 -3.69 -2.55 10.67
CA LEU A 142 -4.15 -1.86 9.46
C LEU A 142 -5.39 -1.01 9.72
N THR A 143 -6.31 -1.48 10.58
CA THR A 143 -7.50 -0.72 10.96
C THR A 143 -7.10 0.55 11.71
N GLN A 144 -6.23 0.45 12.72
CA GLN A 144 -5.74 1.60 13.47
C GLN A 144 -5.00 2.61 12.56
N ALA A 145 -4.14 2.11 11.67
CA ALA A 145 -3.41 2.96 10.74
C ALA A 145 -4.34 3.73 9.78
N VAL A 146 -5.37 3.07 9.25
CA VAL A 146 -6.33 3.70 8.33
C VAL A 146 -7.24 4.68 9.06
N GLU A 147 -7.70 4.37 10.26
CA GLU A 147 -8.48 5.31 11.08
C GLU A 147 -7.69 6.59 11.37
N ALA A 148 -6.40 6.46 11.67
CA ALA A 148 -5.51 7.60 11.92
C ALA A 148 -5.25 8.46 10.66
N LEU A 149 -5.47 7.94 9.45
CA LEU A 149 -5.39 8.73 8.21
C LEU A 149 -6.56 9.72 8.05
N HIS A 150 -7.67 9.50 8.72
CA HIS A 150 -8.91 10.29 8.59
C HIS A 150 -9.34 10.49 7.12
N LEU A 151 -9.26 9.43 6.32
CA LEU A 151 -9.62 9.49 4.91
C LEU A 151 -11.11 9.74 4.73
N LYS A 152 -11.44 10.61 3.78
CA LYS A 152 -12.82 10.77 3.30
C LYS A 152 -13.10 9.68 2.26
N THR A 153 -13.54 8.53 2.71
CA THR A 153 -13.86 7.37 1.85
C THR A 153 -15.22 6.79 2.22
N ASP A 154 -15.88 6.14 1.26
CA ASP A 154 -17.16 5.47 1.52
C ASP A 154 -16.96 4.05 2.07
N ALA A 155 -15.82 3.41 1.74
CA ALA A 155 -15.49 2.07 2.19
C ALA A 155 -13.98 1.85 2.29
N VAL A 156 -13.58 1.07 3.30
CA VAL A 156 -12.24 0.49 3.42
C VAL A 156 -12.41 -1.03 3.59
N CYS A 157 -11.62 -1.78 2.83
CA CYS A 157 -11.59 -3.23 2.89
C CYS A 157 -10.16 -3.71 3.02
N PHE A 158 -10.00 -4.87 3.66
CA PHE A 158 -8.72 -5.55 3.80
C PHE A 158 -8.81 -6.95 3.21
N GLN A 159 -7.74 -7.43 2.59
CA GLN A 159 -7.72 -8.71 1.92
C GLN A 159 -6.31 -9.31 1.93
N SER A 160 -6.18 -10.63 2.04
CA SER A 160 -4.89 -11.29 1.84
C SER A 160 -4.55 -11.38 0.34
N HIS A 161 -3.26 -11.51 0.00
CA HIS A 161 -2.82 -11.76 -1.38
C HIS A 161 -3.49 -13.02 -1.94
N ARG A 162 -3.60 -14.07 -1.14
CA ARG A 162 -4.27 -15.30 -1.55
C ARG A 162 -5.74 -15.09 -1.93
N GLU A 163 -6.49 -14.31 -1.16
CA GLU A 163 -7.89 -13.96 -1.48
C GLU A 163 -7.96 -13.11 -2.74
N SER A 164 -7.01 -12.18 -2.91
CA SER A 164 -6.93 -11.33 -4.11
C SER A 164 -6.71 -12.17 -5.37
N PHE A 165 -5.81 -13.16 -5.32
CA PHE A 165 -5.61 -14.11 -6.42
C PHE A 165 -6.86 -14.95 -6.69
N TYR A 166 -7.52 -15.39 -5.63
CA TYR A 166 -8.74 -16.17 -5.76
C TYR A 166 -9.82 -15.38 -6.49
N TYR A 167 -10.10 -14.15 -6.06
CA TYR A 167 -11.07 -13.29 -6.72
C TYR A 167 -10.66 -12.93 -8.15
N TYR A 168 -9.40 -12.59 -8.37
CA TYR A 168 -8.89 -12.34 -9.72
C TYR A 168 -9.18 -13.51 -10.65
N ASN A 169 -8.93 -14.75 -10.19
CA ASN A 169 -9.13 -15.95 -10.98
C ASN A 169 -10.62 -16.19 -11.32
N LEU A 170 -11.52 -15.97 -10.36
CA LEU A 170 -12.96 -16.10 -10.59
C LEU A 170 -13.50 -15.12 -11.63
N TYR A 171 -12.86 -13.97 -11.80
CA TYR A 171 -13.25 -12.99 -12.83
C TYR A 171 -12.62 -13.27 -14.20
N GLN A 172 -11.72 -14.25 -14.31
CA GLN A 172 -11.22 -14.71 -15.60
C GLN A 172 -12.23 -15.61 -16.31
N PRO A 173 -12.12 -15.79 -17.65
CA PRO A 173 -12.96 -16.74 -18.39
C PRO A 173 -12.93 -18.14 -17.75
N GLU A 174 -14.09 -18.76 -17.58
CA GLU A 174 -14.24 -20.08 -16.91
C GLU A 174 -13.30 -21.15 -17.43
N ASN A 175 -13.00 -21.15 -18.73
CA ASN A 175 -12.10 -22.12 -19.35
C ASN A 175 -10.67 -22.05 -18.84
N LEU A 176 -10.27 -20.96 -18.16
CA LEU A 176 -8.93 -20.82 -17.59
C LEU A 176 -8.80 -21.45 -16.18
N TRP A 177 -9.91 -21.61 -15.46
CA TRP A 177 -9.84 -22.10 -14.07
C TRP A 177 -10.76 -23.30 -13.76
N LYS A 178 -11.75 -23.60 -14.60
CA LYS A 178 -12.76 -24.67 -14.37
C LYS A 178 -12.19 -26.09 -14.25
N GLN A 179 -10.98 -26.33 -14.74
CA GLN A 179 -10.27 -27.62 -14.63
C GLN A 179 -9.18 -27.61 -13.54
N GLY A 180 -9.24 -26.64 -12.65
CA GLY A 180 -8.24 -26.37 -11.65
C GLY A 180 -7.17 -25.37 -12.14
N SER A 181 -6.69 -24.54 -11.24
CA SER A 181 -5.66 -23.54 -11.49
C SER A 181 -4.58 -23.61 -10.43
N VAL A 182 -3.34 -23.39 -10.84
CA VAL A 182 -2.20 -23.20 -9.95
C VAL A 182 -1.81 -21.74 -9.98
N LEU A 183 -1.89 -21.08 -8.85
CA LEU A 183 -1.44 -19.72 -8.64
C LEU A 183 -0.03 -19.74 -8.05
N CYS A 184 0.90 -19.05 -8.67
CA CYS A 184 2.26 -18.89 -8.19
C CYS A 184 2.52 -17.45 -7.83
N GLU A 185 2.74 -17.19 -6.55
CA GLU A 185 3.14 -15.89 -6.02
C GLU A 185 4.65 -15.87 -5.81
N TYR A 186 5.33 -15.00 -6.53
CA TYR A 186 6.76 -14.76 -6.38
C TYR A 186 6.96 -13.63 -5.38
N ARG A 187 7.62 -13.95 -4.27
CA ARG A 187 7.96 -13.02 -3.19
C ARG A 187 9.47 -12.80 -3.14
N ASP A 188 9.93 -11.78 -2.44
CA ASP A 188 11.35 -11.44 -2.35
C ASP A 188 12.24 -12.60 -1.87
N SER A 189 11.74 -13.46 -0.97
CA SER A 189 12.50 -14.56 -0.36
C SER A 189 11.87 -15.94 -0.53
N SER A 190 10.72 -16.05 -1.21
CA SER A 190 9.99 -17.31 -1.36
C SER A 190 9.08 -17.33 -2.59
N ILE A 191 8.67 -18.54 -2.98
CA ILE A 191 7.59 -18.75 -3.96
C ILE A 191 6.49 -19.49 -3.22
N GLN A 192 5.28 -18.95 -3.25
CA GLN A 192 4.11 -19.65 -2.75
C GLN A 192 3.23 -20.12 -3.89
N THR A 193 2.72 -21.32 -3.77
CA THR A 193 1.83 -21.91 -4.77
C THR A 193 0.52 -22.30 -4.12
N TYR A 194 -0.57 -21.96 -4.78
CA TYR A 194 -1.93 -22.31 -4.36
C TYR A 194 -2.62 -23.07 -5.47
N TYR A 195 -3.25 -24.17 -5.12
CA TYR A 195 -4.11 -24.92 -6.03
C TYR A 195 -5.57 -24.56 -5.75
N MET A 196 -6.33 -24.29 -6.81
CA MET A 196 -7.77 -24.00 -6.75
C MET A 196 -8.50 -24.97 -7.68
N GLU A 197 -9.50 -25.67 -7.15
CA GLU A 197 -10.46 -26.51 -7.87
C GLU A 197 -11.82 -25.82 -7.98
#